data_bbfff4fe6ca9fa9725a49265d4644ef8
#
_entry.id   bbfff4fe6ca9fa9725a49265d4644ef8
#
_cell.length_a   1.000
_cell.length_b   1.000
_cell.length_c   1.000
_cell.angle_alpha   90.00
_cell.angle_beta   90.00
_cell.angle_gamma   90.00
#
_symmetry.space_group_name_H-M   'P 1'
#
loop_
_entity.id
_entity.type
_entity.pdbx_description
1 polymer ?
#
loop_
_entity_poly.entity_id
_entity_poly.type
_entity_poly.pdbx_seq_one_letter_code
_entity_poly.pdbx_strand_id
1 'polypeptide(L)'
;MNPARLALKIGSLLSFAAMSLVLVPASSAQTVNLSGRYRCAEAKVQGKVVPCNGALLTLKNDGRFELRGWEGSYLVDGNWVELSDTVVRSRAKIEPGHKIVFRYHGKHGWCEMVYERRVAELGKTSLG
;
A
#
# COMPACT_ATOMS: atom_id res chain seq x y z
N MET A 1 -62.43 -4.31 -4.01
CA MET A 1 -61.98 -5.08 -4.09
C MET A 1 -60.63 -5.40 -4.46
N ASN A 2 -60.24 -6.01 -4.91
CA ASN A 2 -59.01 -6.39 -5.36
C ASN A 2 -58.04 -5.37 -5.40
N PRO A 3 -58.39 -4.39 -5.56
CA PRO A 3 -57.54 -3.29 -5.61
C PRO A 3 -56.47 -3.47 -4.63
N ALA A 4 -56.84 -3.61 -3.59
CA ALA A 4 -55.94 -3.79 -2.55
C ALA A 4 -54.66 -4.45 -2.94
N ARG A 5 -54.92 -5.54 -3.31
CA ARG A 5 -53.83 -6.27 -3.64
C ARG A 5 -52.79 -5.49 -4.19
N LEU A 6 -53.07 -4.74 -4.86
CA LEU A 6 -52.15 -3.95 -5.52
C LEU A 6 -51.21 -3.39 -4.56
N ALA A 7 -51.69 -2.93 -3.72
CA ALA A 7 -50.90 -2.31 -2.71
C ALA A 7 -49.72 -3.10 -2.39
N LEU A 8 -50.00 -4.17 -1.98
CA LEU A 8 -48.96 -4.95 -1.64
C LEU A 8 -47.74 -4.80 -2.40
N LYS A 9 -47.81 -5.12 -3.48
CA LYS A 9 -46.70 -5.10 -4.28
C LYS A 9 -45.88 -3.93 -4.01
N ILE A 10 -46.43 -3.01 -3.88
CA ILE A 10 -45.74 -1.83 -3.65
C ILE A 10 -44.73 -1.94 -2.61
N GLY A 11 -45.17 -2.18 -1.58
CA GLY A 11 -44.23 -2.20 -0.51
C GLY A 11 -42.99 -2.95 -0.79
N SER A 12 -43.16 -4.06 -1.22
CA SER A 12 -42.01 -4.85 -1.45
C SER A 12 -40.94 -4.11 -2.15
N LEU A 13 -41.21 -3.61 -3.13
CA LEU A 13 -40.22 -2.94 -3.88
C LEU A 13 -39.38 -2.04 -3.09
N LEU A 14 -39.95 -1.40 -2.31
CA LEU A 14 -39.20 -0.49 -1.51
C LEU A 14 -38.06 -1.16 -0.88
N SER A 15 -38.28 -2.13 -0.35
CA SER A 15 -37.23 -2.81 0.33
C SER A 15 -36.01 -2.96 -0.49
N PHE A 16 -36.15 -3.41 -1.57
CA PHE A 16 -34.99 -3.60 -2.40
C PHE A 16 -34.12 -2.42 -2.44
N ALA A 17 -34.60 -1.46 -2.77
CA ALA A 17 -33.84 -0.28 -2.83
C ALA A 17 -32.95 -0.21 -1.62
N ALA A 18 -33.48 -0.34 -0.60
CA ALA A 18 -32.72 -0.28 0.60
C ALA A 18 -31.44 -1.03 0.57
N MET A 19 -31.57 -2.18 0.32
CA MET A 19 -30.43 -2.94 0.34
C MET A 19 -29.34 -2.41 -0.45
N SER A 20 -29.60 -2.17 -1.51
CA SER A 20 -28.54 -1.74 -2.37
C SER A 20 -27.67 -0.76 -1.70
N LEU A 21 -28.21 0.08 -1.14
CA LEU A 21 -27.46 1.12 -0.60
C LEU A 21 -26.43 0.61 0.28
N VAL A 22 -26.84 -0.13 0.98
CA VAL A 22 -25.98 -0.71 1.84
C VAL A 22 -24.65 -0.96 1.35
N LEU A 23 -24.55 -1.66 0.43
CA LEU A 23 -23.32 -1.99 -0.08
C LEU A 23 -22.36 -0.95 -0.19
N VAL A 24 -22.76 -0.07 -0.56
CA VAL A 24 -21.92 0.96 -0.70
C VAL A 24 -20.82 0.99 0.20
N PRO A 25 -21.06 0.88 1.25
CA PRO A 25 -20.08 0.98 2.25
C PRO A 25 -18.80 0.49 1.79
N ALA A 26 -18.92 -0.45 1.33
CA ALA A 26 -17.76 -1.03 0.86
C ALA A 26 -16.78 -0.01 0.62
N SER A 27 -17.20 0.85 0.30
CA SER A 27 -16.34 1.83 0.05
C SER A 27 -15.15 1.72 0.78
N SER A 28 -15.34 1.71 1.74
CA SER A 28 -14.22 1.44 2.31
C SER A 28 -13.09 1.88 1.63
N ALA A 29 -13.13 2.48 0.89
CA ALA A 29 -12.06 2.99 0.28
C ALA A 29 -10.98 3.32 1.22
N GLN A 30 -10.47 2.52 1.82
CA GLN A 30 -9.39 2.82 2.60
C GLN A 30 -8.17 2.88 1.81
N THR A 31 -7.70 3.92 1.36
CA THR A 31 -6.48 3.99 0.56
C THR A 31 -5.38 4.35 1.50
N VAL A 32 -4.37 3.61 1.48
CA VAL A 32 -3.22 3.90 2.30
C VAL A 32 -2.29 4.80 1.51
N ASN A 33 -1.91 5.89 2.08
CA ASN A 33 -0.99 6.80 1.40
C ASN A 33 0.43 6.42 1.76
N LEU A 34 1.10 5.84 0.82
CA LEU A 34 2.48 5.42 1.03
C LEU A 34 3.52 6.42 0.56
N SER A 35 3.10 7.55 0.04
CA SER A 35 4.09 8.49 -0.47
C SER A 35 5.00 8.98 0.65
N GLY A 36 6.24 9.19 0.35
CA GLY A 36 7.20 9.66 1.32
C GLY A 36 8.57 9.08 1.04
N ARG A 37 9.50 9.38 1.92
CA ARG A 37 10.86 8.89 1.80
C ARG A 37 11.12 7.83 2.84
N TYR A 38 11.68 6.74 2.39
CA TYR A 38 11.97 5.60 3.25
C TYR A 38 13.46 5.33 3.20
N ARG A 39 14.07 5.02 4.32
CA ARG A 39 15.49 4.74 4.33
C ARG A 39 15.70 3.31 4.77
N CYS A 40 16.76 2.71 4.38
CA CYS A 40 17.08 1.35 4.75
C CYS A 40 17.32 1.30 6.25
N ALA A 41 16.50 0.58 6.97
CA ALA A 41 16.66 0.45 8.39
C ALA A 41 17.38 -0.84 8.75
N GLU A 42 17.24 -1.86 7.94
CA GLU A 42 17.89 -3.12 8.20
C GLU A 42 18.06 -3.92 6.92
N ALA A 43 19.16 -4.60 6.80
CA ALA A 43 19.41 -5.49 5.67
C ALA A 43 19.94 -6.81 6.20
N LYS A 44 19.50 -7.91 5.61
CA LYS A 44 19.96 -9.22 5.99
C LYS A 44 20.26 -10.06 4.77
N VAL A 45 21.29 -10.89 4.87
CA VAL A 45 21.60 -11.85 3.84
C VAL A 45 21.72 -13.19 4.54
N GLN A 46 20.87 -14.14 4.14
CA GLN A 46 20.86 -15.44 4.75
C GLN A 46 20.65 -15.32 6.27
N GLY A 47 19.81 -14.41 6.67
CA GLY A 47 19.51 -14.25 8.09
C GLY A 47 20.52 -13.46 8.89
N LYS A 48 21.62 -13.08 8.27
CA LYS A 48 22.64 -12.32 8.98
C LYS A 48 22.51 -10.84 8.66
N VAL A 49 22.56 -10.02 9.68
CA VAL A 49 22.45 -8.59 9.51
C VAL A 49 23.69 -8.07 8.81
N VAL A 50 23.50 -7.28 7.79
CA VAL A 50 24.62 -6.66 7.05
C VAL A 50 24.31 -5.17 6.98
N PRO A 51 25.31 -4.37 6.70
CA PRO A 51 25.12 -2.91 6.66
C PRO A 51 24.19 -2.50 5.53
N CYS A 52 23.34 -1.53 5.80
CA CYS A 52 22.54 -0.91 4.77
C CYS A 52 23.45 -0.01 3.95
N ASN A 53 23.14 0.13 2.70
CA ASN A 53 24.01 0.95 1.84
C ASN A 53 23.54 2.39 1.73
N GLY A 54 22.70 2.83 2.60
CA GLY A 54 22.27 4.22 2.56
C GLY A 54 21.27 4.59 1.49
N ALA A 55 20.70 3.62 0.82
CA ALA A 55 19.76 3.91 -0.24
C ALA A 55 18.48 4.50 0.31
N LEU A 56 17.87 5.38 -0.45
CA LEU A 56 16.60 5.95 -0.10
C LEU A 56 15.57 5.49 -1.13
N LEU A 57 14.42 5.10 -0.64
CA LEU A 57 13.31 4.76 -1.52
C LEU A 57 12.32 5.91 -1.40
N THR A 58 12.01 6.55 -2.50
CA THR A 58 11.04 7.64 -2.51
C THR A 58 9.81 7.22 -3.28
N LEU A 59 8.66 7.27 -2.63
CA LEU A 59 7.40 6.99 -3.29
C LEU A 59 6.70 8.33 -3.43
N LYS A 60 6.48 8.73 -4.68
CA LYS A 60 5.89 10.04 -4.93
C LYS A 60 4.38 9.97 -5.03
N ASN A 61 3.73 11.07 -4.78
CA ASN A 61 2.28 11.13 -4.83
C ASN A 61 1.69 10.79 -6.18
N ASP A 62 2.44 10.96 -7.22
CA ASP A 62 1.91 10.70 -8.56
C ASP A 62 2.07 9.23 -8.98
N GLY A 63 2.40 8.36 -8.07
CA GLY A 63 2.52 6.95 -8.40
C GLY A 63 3.88 6.54 -8.94
N ARG A 64 4.84 7.42 -8.86
CA ARG A 64 6.18 7.09 -9.33
C ARG A 64 7.12 6.83 -8.16
N PHE A 65 8.18 6.08 -8.39
CA PHE A 65 9.14 5.82 -7.33
C PHE A 65 10.57 6.03 -7.83
N GLU A 66 11.46 6.14 -6.87
CA GLU A 66 12.85 6.29 -7.18
C GLU A 66 13.64 5.54 -6.10
N LEU A 67 14.55 4.67 -6.53
CA LEU A 67 15.37 3.92 -5.58
C LEU A 67 16.73 3.73 -6.20
N ARG A 68 17.74 4.43 -5.68
CA ARG A 68 19.09 4.32 -6.17
C ARG A 68 19.22 4.41 -7.69
N GLY A 69 18.62 5.38 -8.26
CA GLY A 69 18.71 5.55 -9.71
C GLY A 69 17.70 4.72 -10.49
N TRP A 70 17.02 3.81 -9.84
CA TRP A 70 16.00 3.02 -10.49
C TRP A 70 14.69 3.80 -10.33
N GLU A 71 14.02 4.11 -11.43
CA GLU A 71 12.79 4.86 -11.41
C GLU A 71 11.69 4.12 -12.14
N GLY A 72 10.48 4.33 -11.74
CA GLY A 72 9.34 3.70 -12.40
C GLY A 72 8.06 4.05 -11.70
N SER A 73 7.11 3.15 -11.72
CA SER A 73 5.81 3.36 -11.12
C SER A 73 5.57 2.38 -10.00
N TYR A 74 4.70 2.74 -9.08
CA TYR A 74 4.37 1.79 -8.04
C TYR A 74 2.86 1.70 -7.90
N LEU A 75 2.41 0.54 -7.42
CA LEU A 75 1.00 0.29 -7.22
C LEU A 75 0.85 -0.37 -5.87
N VAL A 76 -0.16 0.04 -5.12
CA VAL A 76 -0.42 -0.55 -3.82
C VAL A 76 -1.57 -1.52 -3.97
N ASP A 77 -1.38 -2.73 -3.49
CA ASP A 77 -2.40 -3.75 -3.60
C ASP A 77 -2.49 -4.45 -2.24
N GLY A 78 -3.42 -4.03 -1.40
CA GLY A 78 -3.56 -4.58 -0.08
C GLY A 78 -2.31 -4.31 0.75
N ASN A 79 -1.67 -5.33 1.21
CA ASN A 79 -0.47 -5.19 1.99
C ASN A 79 0.80 -5.29 1.17
N TRP A 80 0.67 -5.10 -0.13
CA TRP A 80 1.82 -5.19 -1.00
C TRP A 80 1.97 -3.93 -1.83
N VAL A 81 3.20 -3.61 -2.19
CA VAL A 81 3.43 -2.52 -3.09
C VAL A 81 4.30 -3.11 -4.19
N GLU A 82 3.94 -2.84 -5.42
CA GLU A 82 4.69 -3.35 -6.55
C GLU A 82 5.40 -2.20 -7.23
N LEU A 83 6.69 -2.33 -7.41
CA LEU A 83 7.50 -1.32 -8.08
C LEU A 83 7.87 -1.89 -9.44
N SER A 84 7.67 -1.14 -10.48
CA SER A 84 8.00 -1.64 -11.81
C SER A 84 8.44 -0.55 -12.76
N ASP A 85 9.28 -0.95 -13.70
CA ASP A 85 9.62 -0.05 -14.79
C ASP A 85 9.32 -0.89 -16.03
N THR A 86 9.85 -0.57 -17.16
CA THR A 86 9.54 -1.28 -18.39
C THR A 86 10.17 -2.68 -18.43
N VAL A 87 11.09 -2.97 -17.58
CA VAL A 87 11.81 -4.23 -17.62
C VAL A 87 11.68 -5.04 -16.35
N VAL A 88 11.75 -4.39 -15.22
CA VAL A 88 11.80 -5.07 -13.94
C VAL A 88 10.57 -4.82 -13.09
N ARG A 89 10.17 -5.83 -12.34
CA ARG A 89 9.05 -5.71 -11.44
C ARG A 89 9.45 -6.31 -10.11
N SER A 90 9.20 -5.60 -9.03
CA SER A 90 9.56 -6.08 -7.71
C SER A 90 8.40 -5.85 -6.76
N ARG A 91 8.19 -6.75 -5.84
CA ARG A 91 7.09 -6.66 -4.92
C ARG A 91 7.63 -6.59 -3.50
N ALA A 92 7.05 -5.75 -2.70
CA ALA A 92 7.48 -5.62 -1.32
C ALA A 92 6.26 -5.65 -0.41
N LYS A 93 6.45 -6.08 0.80
CA LYS A 93 5.36 -6.18 1.74
C LYS A 93 5.28 -4.91 2.57
N ILE A 94 4.07 -4.43 2.80
CA ILE A 94 3.85 -3.26 3.62
C ILE A 94 3.57 -3.77 5.02
N GLU A 95 4.35 -3.35 5.98
CA GLU A 95 4.18 -3.77 7.37
C GLU A 95 3.88 -2.58 8.29
N PRO A 96 3.29 -2.83 9.44
CA PRO A 96 2.95 -1.77 10.37
C PRO A 96 4.19 -0.97 10.74
N GLY A 97 4.00 0.27 11.07
CA GLY A 97 5.13 1.11 11.43
C GLY A 97 5.77 1.80 10.26
N HIS A 98 5.04 1.94 9.17
CA HIS A 98 5.57 2.60 7.97
C HIS A 98 6.80 1.87 7.44
N LYS A 99 6.70 0.57 7.34
CA LYS A 99 7.80 -0.23 6.82
C LYS A 99 7.46 -0.90 5.50
N ILE A 100 8.45 -1.01 4.64
CA ILE A 100 8.31 -1.69 3.38
C ILE A 100 9.43 -2.72 3.33
N VAL A 101 9.09 -3.97 3.20
CA VAL A 101 10.05 -5.05 3.29
C VAL A 101 10.20 -5.76 1.97
N PHE A 102 11.40 -5.77 1.45
CA PHE A 102 11.73 -6.50 0.23
C PHE A 102 12.41 -7.80 0.59
N ARG A 103 11.96 -8.88 0.00
CA ARG A 103 12.61 -10.17 0.18
C ARG A 103 12.88 -10.74 -1.20
N TYR A 104 14.09 -11.10 -1.48
CA TYR A 104 14.44 -11.62 -2.78
C TYR A 104 15.64 -12.55 -2.69
N HIS A 105 15.83 -13.34 -3.71
CA HIS A 105 16.94 -14.27 -3.74
C HIS A 105 18.06 -13.62 -4.52
N GLY A 106 19.10 -13.27 -3.85
CA GLY A 106 20.22 -12.60 -4.48
C GLY A 106 21.37 -13.54 -4.73
N LYS A 107 22.48 -12.97 -5.13
CA LYS A 107 23.66 -13.69 -5.42
C LYS A 107 24.16 -14.53 -4.26
N HIS A 108 24.04 -14.03 -3.07
CA HIS A 108 24.53 -14.73 -1.90
C HIS A 108 23.44 -15.37 -1.07
N GLY A 109 22.29 -15.62 -1.64
CA GLY A 109 21.20 -16.27 -0.96
C GLY A 109 20.04 -15.34 -0.71
N TRP A 110 19.16 -15.70 0.19
CA TRP A 110 17.99 -14.89 0.49
C TRP A 110 18.38 -13.58 1.14
N CYS A 111 17.81 -12.51 0.64
CA CYS A 111 18.08 -11.18 1.13
C CYS A 111 16.77 -10.55 1.62
N GLU A 112 16.87 -9.75 2.65
CA GLU A 112 15.73 -9.04 3.16
C GLU A 112 16.16 -7.61 3.43
N MET A 113 15.41 -6.65 2.94
CA MET A 113 15.74 -5.24 3.18
C MET A 113 14.50 -4.56 3.71
N VAL A 114 14.64 -3.89 4.85
CA VAL A 114 13.53 -3.20 5.48
C VAL A 114 13.75 -1.71 5.30
N TYR A 115 12.80 -1.05 4.67
CA TYR A 115 12.84 0.40 4.51
C TYR A 115 11.81 1.00 5.44
N GLU A 116 12.18 2.05 6.12
CA GLU A 116 11.33 2.69 7.09
C GLU A 116 11.13 4.15 6.77
N ARG A 117 9.91 4.63 6.91
CA ARG A 117 9.63 6.00 6.60
C ARG A 117 10.22 6.88 7.66
N ARG A 118 10.71 8.01 7.24
CA ARG A 118 11.35 8.93 8.18
C ARG A 118 10.33 9.79 8.88
N VAL A 119 9.62 9.21 9.78
CA VAL A 119 8.62 9.93 10.52
C VAL A 119 9.23 10.98 11.42
N ALA A 120 10.39 10.71 11.89
CA ALA A 120 11.04 11.66 12.78
C ALA A 120 11.21 13.01 12.12
N GLU A 121 11.33 13.00 10.85
CA GLU A 121 11.51 14.24 10.13
C GLU A 121 10.30 15.12 10.30
N LEU A 122 9.17 14.55 10.38
CA LEU A 122 7.95 15.31 10.52
C LEU A 122 7.92 15.96 11.90
N GLY A 123 8.35 15.23 12.86
CA GLY A 123 8.34 15.75 14.19
C GLY A 123 9.30 16.93 14.30
N LYS A 124 10.41 16.81 13.68
CA LYS A 124 11.38 17.85 13.70
C LYS A 124 10.81 19.09 13.08
N THR A 125 10.22 18.95 11.98
CA THR A 125 9.67 20.05 11.27
C THR A 125 8.68 20.77 12.14
N SER A 126 7.90 20.07 12.85
CA SER A 126 6.92 20.75 13.63
C SER A 126 7.55 21.52 14.78
N LEU A 127 8.69 21.12 15.19
CA LEU A 127 9.35 21.83 16.23
C LEU A 127 10.06 23.02 15.70
N GLY A 128 10.54 22.95 14.59
CA GLY A 128 11.26 24.01 13.95
C GLY A 128 10.40 25.08 13.59
#